data_ff802da30d629fd38af4df2ee9584e3c
#
_entry.id   ff802da30d629fd38af4df2ee9584e3c
#
_cell.length_a   1.000
_cell.length_b   1.000
_cell.length_c   1.000
_cell.angle_alpha   90.00
_cell.angle_beta   90.00
_cell.angle_gamma   90.00
#
_symmetry.space_group_name_H-M   'P 1'
#
loop_
_entity.id
_entity.type
_entity.pdbx_description
1 polymer ?
#
loop_
_entity_poly.entity_id
_entity_poly.type
_entity_poly.pdbx_seq_one_letter_code
_entity_poly.pdbx_strand_id
1 'polypeptide(L)'
;MRGVAARYPKVDAESGRLLDLEGRINLCRARRMGAEPFRYESEELLALAAYIARQSKGMPMDVSIRGAARPRFDAGEKAYHLRRGQMNLSCAHCHEANWGKRLLSETISQGHPNGYPVYRMEWQTLGSRERRLRACLSGIRAEMLPYGSPEYLDLELYLAWRAQGLPIETPGVRR
;
A
#
# COMPACT_ATOMS: atom_id res chain seq x y z
N MET A 1 15.23 -12.36 4.84
CA MET A 1 14.08 -11.70 4.18
C MET A 1 12.72 -12.15 4.71
N ARG A 2 12.61 -13.35 5.30
CA ARG A 2 11.36 -13.84 5.87
C ARG A 2 10.78 -12.88 6.91
N GLY A 3 9.48 -12.54 6.82
CA GLY A 3 8.79 -11.62 7.71
C GLY A 3 9.08 -10.12 7.49
N VAL A 4 9.94 -9.75 6.52
CA VAL A 4 10.24 -8.34 6.25
C VAL A 4 9.01 -7.60 5.77
N ALA A 5 8.36 -8.09 4.73
CA ALA A 5 7.21 -7.41 4.13
C ALA A 5 6.00 -7.29 5.08
N ALA A 6 5.85 -8.23 6.03
CA ALA A 6 4.77 -8.20 7.01
C ALA A 6 4.78 -6.94 7.91
N ARG A 7 5.92 -6.27 8.02
CA ARG A 7 6.15 -5.14 8.92
C ARG A 7 6.21 -3.78 8.22
N TYR A 8 5.87 -3.71 6.94
CA TYR A 8 5.84 -2.47 6.17
C TYR A 8 4.39 -2.05 5.84
N PRO A 9 4.09 -0.74 5.86
CA PRO A 9 5.01 0.41 6.09
C PRO A 9 5.58 0.48 7.50
N LYS A 10 6.79 1.07 7.61
CA LYS A 10 7.53 1.20 8.87
C LYS A 10 8.32 2.50 8.92
N VAL A 11 8.38 3.14 10.08
CA VAL A 11 9.30 4.26 10.30
C VAL A 11 10.73 3.75 10.31
N ASP A 12 11.57 4.30 9.45
CA ASP A 12 12.99 4.05 9.40
C ASP A 12 13.70 4.78 10.55
N ALA A 13 14.39 4.04 11.40
CA ALA A 13 15.00 4.58 12.63
C ALA A 13 16.10 5.62 12.36
N GLU A 14 16.76 5.53 11.21
CA GLU A 14 17.88 6.41 10.87
C GLU A 14 17.40 7.74 10.27
N SER A 15 16.38 7.71 9.41
CA SER A 15 15.88 8.93 8.75
C SER A 15 14.62 9.51 9.38
N GLY A 16 13.97 8.79 10.29
CA GLY A 16 12.66 9.18 10.86
C GLY A 16 11.50 9.14 9.85
N ARG A 17 11.73 8.74 8.61
CA ARG A 17 10.73 8.71 7.55
C ARG A 17 9.88 7.44 7.60
N LEU A 18 8.58 7.57 7.37
CA LEU A 18 7.75 6.42 7.07
C LEU A 18 8.09 5.92 5.66
N LEU A 19 8.37 4.63 5.54
CA LEU A 19 8.70 3.97 4.28
C LEU A 19 7.76 2.77 4.07
N ASP A 20 7.30 2.61 2.85
CA ASP A 20 6.76 1.37 2.33
C ASP A 20 7.91 0.38 1.98
N LEU A 21 7.60 -0.78 1.44
CA LEU A 21 8.61 -1.77 1.05
C LEU A 21 9.45 -1.26 -0.13
N GLU A 22 8.84 -0.61 -1.08
CA GLU A 22 9.44 -0.01 -2.27
C GLU A 22 10.43 1.10 -1.90
N GLY A 23 10.03 2.01 -1.01
CA GLY A 23 10.90 3.06 -0.47
C GLY A 23 12.08 2.48 0.32
N ARG A 24 11.87 1.36 1.06
CA ARG A 24 12.97 0.68 1.74
C ARG A 24 13.97 0.05 0.77
N ILE A 25 13.51 -0.55 -0.31
CA ILE A 25 14.37 -1.09 -1.38
C ILE A 25 15.22 0.03 -1.95
N ASN A 26 14.61 1.15 -2.32
CA ASN A 26 15.31 2.31 -2.89
C ASN A 26 16.30 2.94 -1.91
N LEU A 27 15.94 3.03 -0.63
CA LEU A 27 16.87 3.52 0.40
C LEU A 27 18.09 2.60 0.55
N CYS A 28 17.89 1.27 0.49
CA CYS A 28 19.01 0.31 0.51
C CYS A 28 19.91 0.45 -0.72
N ARG A 29 19.32 0.61 -1.91
CA ARG A 29 20.08 0.83 -3.14
C ARG A 29 20.96 2.07 -3.05
N ALA A 30 20.38 3.20 -2.67
CA ALA A 30 21.14 4.46 -2.55
C ALA A 30 22.24 4.40 -1.47
N ARG A 31 21.89 3.97 -0.25
CA ARG A 31 22.81 4.07 0.89
C ARG A 31 23.85 2.94 0.97
N ARG A 32 23.49 1.73 0.52
CA ARG A 32 24.36 0.55 0.71
C ARG A 32 25.04 0.08 -0.57
N MET A 33 24.45 0.40 -1.72
CA MET A 33 24.96 -0.04 -3.02
C MET A 33 25.53 1.10 -3.85
N GLY A 34 25.33 2.37 -3.44
CA GLY A 34 25.69 3.53 -4.26
C GLY A 34 24.98 3.56 -5.61
N ALA A 35 23.81 2.91 -5.72
CA ALA A 35 23.09 2.79 -6.97
C ALA A 35 21.87 3.73 -6.98
N GLU A 36 21.51 4.22 -8.16
CA GLU A 36 20.33 5.07 -8.35
C GLU A 36 19.06 4.35 -7.89
N PRO A 37 18.14 5.04 -7.18
CA PRO A 37 16.83 4.51 -6.86
C PRO A 37 16.06 4.11 -8.12
N PHE A 38 15.35 3.02 -8.06
CA PHE A 38 14.40 2.67 -9.10
C PHE A 38 13.22 3.64 -9.10
N ARG A 39 12.71 3.95 -10.27
CA ARG A 39 11.47 4.72 -10.39
C ARG A 39 10.30 3.92 -9.80
N TYR A 40 9.41 4.59 -9.09
CA TYR A 40 8.15 3.96 -8.66
C TYR A 40 7.39 3.40 -9.87
N GLU A 41 6.72 2.27 -9.67
CA GLU A 41 6.03 1.51 -10.72
C GLU A 41 6.95 0.94 -11.81
N SER A 42 8.26 1.04 -11.69
CA SER A 42 9.14 0.32 -12.60
C SER A 42 9.05 -1.19 -12.38
N GLU A 43 9.25 -1.95 -13.45
CA GLU A 43 9.19 -3.40 -13.41
C GLU A 43 10.22 -3.99 -12.43
N GLU A 44 11.42 -3.42 -12.38
CA GLU A 44 12.50 -3.84 -11.49
C GLU A 44 12.13 -3.66 -10.01
N LEU A 45 11.54 -2.50 -9.66
CA LEU A 45 11.13 -2.22 -8.28
C LEU A 45 10.01 -3.16 -7.85
N LEU A 46 9.00 -3.33 -8.70
CA LEU A 46 7.85 -4.19 -8.42
C LEU A 46 8.26 -5.66 -8.35
N ALA A 47 9.15 -6.12 -9.21
CA ALA A 47 9.68 -7.49 -9.18
C ALA A 47 10.45 -7.77 -7.87
N LEU A 48 11.32 -6.84 -7.45
CA LEU A 48 12.02 -6.97 -6.18
C LEU A 48 11.07 -6.92 -4.98
N ALA A 49 10.10 -6.01 -4.97
CA ALA A 49 9.10 -5.92 -3.92
C ALA A 49 8.28 -7.22 -3.83
N ALA A 50 7.82 -7.76 -4.96
CA ALA A 50 7.11 -9.04 -5.03
C ALA A 50 7.96 -10.21 -4.54
N TYR A 51 9.25 -10.26 -4.95
CA TYR A 51 10.18 -11.30 -4.51
C TYR A 51 10.38 -11.28 -2.98
N ILE A 52 10.60 -10.08 -2.41
CA ILE A 52 10.77 -9.91 -0.95
C ILE A 52 9.48 -10.25 -0.23
N ALA A 53 8.33 -9.77 -0.72
CA ALA A 53 7.03 -10.04 -0.10
C ALA A 53 6.68 -11.53 -0.12
N ARG A 54 7.03 -12.24 -1.20
CA ARG A 54 6.88 -13.70 -1.29
C ARG A 54 7.60 -14.44 -0.16
N GLN A 55 8.75 -13.95 0.32
CA GLN A 55 9.45 -14.57 1.44
C GLN A 55 8.65 -14.51 2.76
N SER A 56 7.62 -13.68 2.79
CA SER A 56 6.70 -13.53 3.93
C SER A 56 5.32 -14.12 3.66
N LYS A 57 5.13 -14.84 2.54
CA LYS A 57 3.82 -15.43 2.16
C LYS A 57 3.29 -16.33 3.27
N GLY A 58 2.01 -16.15 3.62
CA GLY A 58 1.33 -16.87 4.69
C GLY A 58 1.61 -16.34 6.10
N MET A 59 2.59 -15.44 6.27
CA MET A 59 2.84 -14.80 7.56
C MET A 59 1.80 -13.69 7.81
N PRO A 60 1.39 -13.48 9.07
CA PRO A 60 0.45 -12.40 9.39
C PRO A 60 1.07 -11.02 9.14
N MET A 61 0.27 -10.09 8.63
CA MET A 61 0.58 -8.66 8.64
C MET A 61 0.79 -8.21 10.09
N ASP A 62 1.90 -7.51 10.36
CA ASP A 62 2.32 -7.10 11.72
C ASP A 62 3.02 -5.74 11.67
N VAL A 63 2.26 -4.70 11.37
CA VAL A 63 2.78 -3.32 11.34
C VAL A 63 2.66 -2.65 12.71
N SER A 64 3.67 -1.85 13.06
CA SER A 64 3.66 -1.08 14.30
C SER A 64 3.12 0.34 14.07
N ILE A 65 2.15 0.73 14.90
CA ILE A 65 1.61 2.09 14.96
C ILE A 65 2.07 2.86 16.21
N ARG A 66 3.12 2.38 16.90
CA ARG A 66 3.61 2.96 18.16
C ARG A 66 4.72 3.98 17.91
N GLY A 67 4.95 4.85 18.89
CA GLY A 67 6.02 5.84 18.85
C GLY A 67 5.89 6.78 17.65
N ALA A 68 6.96 6.94 16.88
CA ALA A 68 7.00 7.83 15.72
C ALA A 68 6.02 7.46 14.59
N ALA A 69 5.47 6.25 14.59
CA ALA A 69 4.46 5.83 13.62
C ALA A 69 3.04 6.35 13.98
N ARG A 70 2.78 6.72 15.23
CA ARG A 70 1.44 7.11 15.68
C ARG A 70 0.87 8.32 14.93
N PRO A 71 1.57 9.46 14.81
CA PRO A 71 1.06 10.61 14.06
C PRO A 71 0.78 10.29 12.58
N ARG A 72 1.59 9.39 11.98
CA ARG A 72 1.42 8.93 10.60
C ARG A 72 0.18 8.05 10.45
N PHE A 73 -0.06 7.18 11.41
CA PHE A 73 -1.26 6.36 11.48
C PHE A 73 -2.53 7.24 11.59
N ASP A 74 -2.54 8.21 12.51
CA ASP A 74 -3.68 9.11 12.70
C ASP A 74 -3.98 9.94 11.44
N ALA A 75 -2.93 10.37 10.72
CA ALA A 75 -3.08 11.04 9.42
C ALA A 75 -3.66 10.11 8.36
N GLY A 76 -3.23 8.86 8.31
CA GLY A 76 -3.76 7.83 7.39
C GLY A 76 -5.22 7.50 7.67
N GLU A 77 -5.61 7.37 8.94
CA GLU A 77 -7.00 7.19 9.36
C GLU A 77 -7.88 8.35 8.90
N LYS A 78 -7.42 9.58 9.16
CA LYS A 78 -8.10 10.79 8.68
C LYS A 78 -8.24 10.80 7.16
N ALA A 79 -7.18 10.47 6.42
CA ALA A 79 -7.20 10.40 4.96
C ALA A 79 -8.19 9.35 4.43
N TYR A 80 -8.30 8.20 5.10
CA TYR A 80 -9.21 7.12 4.76
C TYR A 80 -10.69 7.52 4.89
N HIS A 81 -11.03 8.33 5.87
CA HIS A 81 -12.38 8.83 6.13
C HIS A 81 -12.69 10.16 5.42
N LEU A 82 -11.68 10.86 4.88
CA LEU A 82 -11.86 12.13 4.20
C LEU A 82 -12.61 11.96 2.88
N ARG A 83 -13.71 12.68 2.72
CA ARG A 83 -14.48 12.73 1.47
C ARG A 83 -13.75 13.59 0.44
N ARG A 84 -13.63 13.06 -0.77
CA ARG A 84 -12.84 13.67 -1.87
C ARG A 84 -13.51 13.55 -3.21
N GLY A 85 -12.95 14.29 -4.16
CA GLY A 85 -13.35 14.25 -5.57
C GLY A 85 -14.75 14.79 -5.83
N GLN A 86 -15.09 14.83 -7.09
CA GLN A 86 -16.39 15.31 -7.52
C GLN A 86 -17.55 14.43 -7.04
N MET A 87 -17.28 13.16 -6.76
CA MET A 87 -18.26 12.23 -6.21
C MET A 87 -18.42 12.33 -4.69
N ASN A 88 -17.58 13.15 -4.03
CA ASN A 88 -17.64 13.39 -2.58
C ASN A 88 -17.66 12.08 -1.78
N LEU A 89 -16.78 11.13 -2.11
CA LEU A 89 -16.65 9.82 -1.46
C LEU A 89 -15.33 9.70 -0.70
N SER A 90 -15.34 8.86 0.34
CA SER A 90 -14.14 8.43 1.06
C SER A 90 -13.90 6.93 0.86
N CYS A 91 -12.73 6.42 1.24
CA CYS A 91 -12.44 4.99 1.23
C CYS A 91 -13.44 4.20 2.08
N ALA A 92 -13.81 4.73 3.25
CA ALA A 92 -14.77 4.12 4.17
C ALA A 92 -16.15 3.91 3.55
N HIS A 93 -16.61 4.81 2.66
CA HIS A 93 -17.91 4.64 1.99
C HIS A 93 -17.99 3.33 1.20
N CYS A 94 -16.92 2.94 0.55
CA CYS A 94 -16.85 1.68 -0.19
C CYS A 94 -16.44 0.52 0.72
N HIS A 95 -15.30 0.65 1.40
CA HIS A 95 -14.62 -0.48 2.04
C HIS A 95 -15.09 -0.82 3.46
N GLU A 96 -15.96 0.01 4.06
CA GLU A 96 -16.63 -0.26 5.33
C GLU A 96 -18.16 -0.32 5.15
N ALA A 97 -18.77 0.76 4.67
CA ALA A 97 -20.22 0.86 4.61
C ALA A 97 -20.87 -0.01 3.52
N ASN A 98 -20.10 -0.33 2.46
CA ASN A 98 -20.63 -1.04 1.28
C ASN A 98 -19.78 -2.25 0.85
N TRP A 99 -18.86 -2.74 1.70
CA TRP A 99 -18.13 -3.96 1.38
C TRP A 99 -19.08 -5.15 1.19
N GLY A 100 -18.72 -6.07 0.30
CA GLY A 100 -19.57 -7.22 -0.06
C GLY A 100 -20.66 -6.91 -1.10
N LYS A 101 -21.00 -5.63 -1.32
CA LYS A 101 -21.94 -5.22 -2.37
C LYS A 101 -21.24 -5.18 -3.72
N ARG A 102 -22.03 -5.19 -4.78
CA ARG A 102 -21.53 -5.08 -6.16
C ARG A 102 -21.44 -3.63 -6.59
N LEU A 103 -20.31 -3.29 -7.22
CA LEU A 103 -20.12 -2.06 -7.98
C LEU A 103 -19.70 -2.45 -9.40
N LEU A 104 -20.58 -2.21 -10.38
CA LEU A 104 -20.41 -2.73 -11.74
C LEU A 104 -20.25 -4.27 -11.73
N SER A 105 -19.17 -4.78 -12.31
CA SER A 105 -18.85 -6.21 -12.36
C SER A 105 -18.12 -6.74 -11.12
N GLU A 106 -17.67 -5.85 -10.22
CA GLU A 106 -16.79 -6.20 -9.11
C GLU A 106 -17.53 -6.21 -7.77
N THR A 107 -17.10 -7.08 -6.87
CA THR A 107 -17.51 -7.03 -5.47
C THR A 107 -16.58 -6.09 -4.70
N ILE A 108 -17.15 -5.14 -3.99
CA ILE A 108 -16.37 -4.22 -3.13
C ILE A 108 -15.75 -5.03 -2.01
N SER A 109 -14.41 -5.04 -1.96
CA SER A 109 -13.65 -5.69 -0.90
C SER A 109 -13.52 -4.78 0.32
N GLN A 110 -13.01 -5.30 1.44
CA GLN A 110 -12.65 -4.50 2.62
C GLN A 110 -11.39 -3.63 2.42
N GLY A 111 -10.75 -3.72 1.24
CA GLY A 111 -9.59 -2.88 0.91
C GLY A 111 -8.28 -3.29 1.60
N HIS A 112 -8.15 -4.53 2.05
CA HIS A 112 -6.94 -5.02 2.69
C HIS A 112 -5.78 -5.12 1.70
N PRO A 113 -4.57 -4.65 2.07
CA PRO A 113 -3.42 -4.56 1.15
C PRO A 113 -2.50 -5.80 1.15
N ASN A 114 -2.85 -6.87 1.83
CA ASN A 114 -2.01 -8.03 2.08
C ASN A 114 -1.57 -8.83 0.84
N GLY A 115 -2.11 -8.51 -0.35
CA GLY A 115 -1.72 -9.13 -1.63
C GLY A 115 -0.75 -8.31 -2.48
N TYR A 116 -0.34 -7.10 -2.05
CA TYR A 116 0.47 -6.19 -2.86
C TYR A 116 1.99 -6.38 -2.66
N PRO A 117 2.80 -6.14 -3.73
CA PRO A 117 2.38 -5.88 -5.11
C PRO A 117 1.60 -7.05 -5.70
N VAL A 118 0.63 -6.74 -6.57
CA VAL A 118 -0.33 -7.69 -7.11
C VAL A 118 -0.38 -7.62 -8.62
N TYR A 119 -0.52 -8.77 -9.31
CA TYR A 119 -0.86 -8.80 -10.72
C TYR A 119 -2.36 -8.53 -10.87
N ARG A 120 -2.71 -7.52 -11.66
CA ARG A 120 -4.11 -7.25 -11.99
C ARG A 120 -4.38 -7.51 -13.46
N MET A 121 -5.47 -8.23 -13.71
CA MET A 121 -5.85 -8.58 -15.10
C MET A 121 -6.15 -7.32 -15.93
N GLU A 122 -6.72 -6.28 -15.33
CA GLU A 122 -6.97 -5.00 -16.01
C GLU A 122 -5.68 -4.25 -16.37
N TRP A 123 -4.58 -4.49 -15.65
CA TRP A 123 -3.29 -3.83 -15.90
C TRP A 123 -2.35 -4.68 -16.75
N GLN A 124 -2.60 -5.98 -16.84
CA GLN A 124 -1.73 -6.98 -17.49
C GLN A 124 -0.28 -6.96 -16.96
N THR A 125 -0.11 -6.49 -15.71
CA THR A 125 1.19 -6.38 -15.06
C THR A 125 1.05 -6.37 -13.54
N LEU A 126 2.19 -6.44 -12.83
CA LEU A 126 2.25 -6.12 -11.42
C LEU A 126 1.98 -4.62 -11.20
N GLY A 127 1.39 -4.30 -10.06
CA GLY A 127 1.24 -2.93 -9.63
C GLY A 127 1.34 -2.79 -8.12
N SER A 128 1.80 -1.64 -7.67
CA SER A 128 1.90 -1.30 -6.26
C SER A 128 0.54 -1.03 -5.63
N ARG A 129 0.55 -0.92 -4.33
CA ARG A 129 -0.58 -0.43 -3.52
C ARG A 129 -0.99 0.97 -3.93
N GLU A 130 -0.02 1.86 -4.10
CA GLU A 130 -0.26 3.24 -4.53
C GLU A 130 -0.90 3.33 -5.91
N ARG A 131 -0.51 2.46 -6.86
CA ARG A 131 -1.20 2.39 -8.15
C ARG A 131 -2.69 2.09 -7.98
N ARG A 132 -3.04 1.21 -7.03
CA ARG A 132 -4.45 0.93 -6.73
C ARG A 132 -5.15 2.11 -6.06
N LEU A 133 -4.50 2.79 -5.13
CA LEU A 133 -5.04 4.01 -4.51
C LEU A 133 -5.32 5.09 -5.56
N ARG A 134 -4.38 5.31 -6.48
CA ARG A 134 -4.56 6.24 -7.60
C ARG A 134 -5.73 5.87 -8.50
N ALA A 135 -5.91 4.58 -8.80
CA ALA A 135 -7.06 4.10 -9.58
C ALA A 135 -8.39 4.38 -8.85
N CYS A 136 -8.45 4.18 -7.52
CA CYS A 136 -9.62 4.53 -6.72
C CYS A 136 -9.89 6.04 -6.72
N LEU A 137 -8.86 6.89 -6.54
CA LEU A 137 -9.00 8.35 -6.57
C LEU A 137 -9.47 8.83 -7.93
N SER A 138 -8.91 8.29 -9.03
CA SER A 138 -9.39 8.58 -10.38
C SER A 138 -10.87 8.21 -10.56
N GLY A 139 -11.28 7.04 -10.06
CA GLY A 139 -12.66 6.56 -10.12
C GLY A 139 -13.67 7.48 -9.44
N ILE A 140 -13.27 8.16 -8.36
CA ILE A 140 -14.12 9.16 -7.67
C ILE A 140 -13.87 10.59 -8.14
N ARG A 141 -13.07 10.77 -9.21
CA ARG A 141 -12.69 12.06 -9.79
C ARG A 141 -12.00 12.98 -8.76
N ALA A 142 -11.13 12.41 -7.97
CA ALA A 142 -10.26 13.13 -7.03
C ALA A 142 -8.86 13.29 -7.60
N GLU A 143 -8.12 14.28 -7.06
CA GLU A 143 -6.72 14.50 -7.38
C GLU A 143 -5.87 13.27 -7.01
N MET A 144 -4.98 12.89 -7.92
CA MET A 144 -4.00 11.83 -7.71
C MET A 144 -2.67 12.43 -7.26
N LEU A 145 -2.22 12.03 -6.08
CA LEU A 145 -0.94 12.47 -5.54
C LEU A 145 0.24 11.77 -6.24
N PRO A 146 1.44 12.35 -6.16
CA PRO A 146 2.66 11.67 -6.61
C PRO A 146 2.91 10.37 -5.85
N TYR A 147 3.52 9.39 -6.53
CA TYR A 147 4.00 8.16 -5.87
C TYR A 147 5.01 8.48 -4.76
N GLY A 148 4.96 7.75 -3.67
CA GLY A 148 5.80 7.95 -2.49
C GLY A 148 5.45 9.20 -1.69
N SER A 149 4.31 9.85 -1.96
CA SER A 149 3.88 11.03 -1.20
C SER A 149 3.59 10.66 0.26
N PRO A 150 3.83 11.59 1.21
CA PRO A 150 3.58 11.35 2.62
C PRO A 150 2.16 10.87 2.91
N GLU A 151 1.17 11.41 2.22
CA GLU A 151 -0.22 11.02 2.42
C GLU A 151 -0.52 9.59 1.95
N TYR A 152 0.06 9.14 0.83
CA TYR A 152 -0.07 7.74 0.42
C TYR A 152 0.57 6.79 1.42
N LEU A 153 1.75 7.12 1.92
CA LEU A 153 2.44 6.31 2.93
C LEU A 153 1.64 6.23 4.23
N ASP A 154 1.03 7.33 4.66
CA ASP A 154 0.16 7.37 5.84
C ASP A 154 -1.07 6.49 5.66
N LEU A 155 -1.73 6.61 4.51
CA LEU A 155 -2.87 5.79 4.15
C LEU A 155 -2.49 4.31 4.05
N GLU A 156 -1.34 3.99 3.49
CA GLU A 156 -0.81 2.62 3.45
C GLU A 156 -0.57 2.03 4.83
N LEU A 157 -0.04 2.83 5.77
CA LEU A 157 0.15 2.38 7.15
C LEU A 157 -1.20 2.06 7.81
N TYR A 158 -2.20 2.93 7.64
CA TYR A 158 -3.54 2.69 8.16
C TYR A 158 -4.17 1.43 7.54
N LEU A 159 -4.10 1.27 6.23
CA LEU A 159 -4.63 0.09 5.54
C LEU A 159 -3.91 -1.21 5.96
N ALA A 160 -2.59 -1.16 6.15
CA ALA A 160 -1.82 -2.31 6.62
C ALA A 160 -2.19 -2.69 8.06
N TRP A 161 -2.46 -1.69 8.91
CA TRP A 161 -2.98 -1.93 10.26
C TRP A 161 -4.39 -2.54 10.23
N ARG A 162 -5.29 -2.08 9.35
CA ARG A 162 -6.61 -2.71 9.17
C ARG A 162 -6.52 -4.17 8.73
N ALA A 163 -5.43 -4.55 8.08
CA ALA A 163 -5.13 -5.92 7.67
C ALA A 163 -4.31 -6.72 8.71
N GLN A 164 -4.14 -6.19 9.92
CA GLN A 164 -3.35 -6.83 10.98
C GLN A 164 -3.82 -8.29 11.21
N GLY A 165 -2.88 -9.21 11.23
CA GLY A 165 -3.15 -10.64 11.40
C GLY A 165 -3.56 -11.38 10.12
N LEU A 166 -3.94 -10.70 9.04
CA LEU A 166 -4.24 -11.35 7.76
C LEU A 166 -2.95 -11.89 7.12
N PRO A 167 -2.99 -13.06 6.49
CA PRO A 167 -1.82 -13.63 5.84
C PRO A 167 -1.40 -12.80 4.62
N ILE A 168 -0.09 -12.62 4.42
CA ILE A 168 0.45 -12.08 3.18
C ILE A 168 0.18 -13.05 2.03
N GLU A 169 -0.41 -12.56 0.97
CA GLU A 169 -0.79 -13.34 -0.21
C GLU A 169 0.14 -13.11 -1.41
N THR A 170 1.03 -12.14 -1.35
CA THR A 170 1.94 -11.77 -2.46
C THR A 170 2.86 -12.93 -2.87
N PRO A 171 3.07 -13.19 -4.16
CA PRO A 171 2.38 -12.56 -5.28
C PRO A 171 0.94 -13.08 -5.42
N GLY A 172 0.01 -12.16 -5.55
CA GLY A 172 -1.40 -12.47 -5.75
C GLY A 172 -1.86 -12.06 -7.16
N VAL A 173 -3.01 -12.58 -7.57
CA VAL A 173 -3.70 -12.17 -8.81
C VAL A 173 -5.07 -11.61 -8.44
N ARG A 174 -5.45 -10.52 -9.05
CA ARG A 174 -6.77 -9.89 -8.92
C ARG A 174 -7.31 -9.51 -10.31
N ARG A 175 -8.63 -9.38 -10.39
CA ARG A 175 -9.28 -8.79 -11.56
C ARG A 175 -8.99 -7.31 -11.68
#